data_5a6bb86c0c23c4c5568874740acf4912
#
_entry.id   5a6bb86c0c23c4c5568874740acf4912
#
_cell.length_a   1.000
_cell.length_b   1.000
_cell.length_c   1.000
_cell.angle_alpha   90.00
_cell.angle_beta   90.00
_cell.angle_gamma   90.00
#
_symmetry.space_group_name_H-M   'P 1'
#
loop_
_entity.id
_entity.type
_entity.pdbx_description
1 polymer ?
#
loop_
_entity_poly.entity_id
_entity_poly.type
_entity_poly.pdbx_seq_one_letter_code
_entity_poly.pdbx_strand_id
1 'polypeptide(L)'
;RQEDIKTRRILDEDQCPQGLCLTKDFILVTAYSCDWDVLGSLYLFDRKSGEYLATLGMKRNSHLGGVACDGKNVWICHSDNSTLERIPYQMLVELAKEKPKEFIDCSKSIEAFRVKNRPSCITYHDGKLWVATENDFLKSKMISYRFQENELKEMDSYTIPPKVQGIAFADDGRVFLSTSLGRTKSSFLRIYHSLEALNEKPTKPMQKVEMPPCSEELEIFGQNLYILFESAGQKYYEGTDGKGNSLSPLEKIICIRLQSV
;
A
#
# COMPACT_ATOMS: atom_id res chain seq x y z
N ARG A 1 -10.32 12.35 3.85
CA ARG A 1 -10.98 12.36 5.17
C ARG A 1 -11.74 11.07 5.41
N GLN A 2 -11.87 10.68 6.65
CA GLN A 2 -12.71 9.57 7.08
C GLN A 2 -14.10 10.11 7.42
N GLU A 3 -15.13 9.65 6.71
CA GLU A 3 -16.49 10.12 6.89
C GLU A 3 -17.45 8.93 6.93
N ASP A 4 -18.35 8.90 7.90
CA ASP A 4 -19.53 8.07 7.86
C ASP A 4 -20.59 8.78 6.98
N ILE A 5 -20.69 8.34 5.75
CA ILE A 5 -21.57 8.97 4.75
C ILE A 5 -23.05 8.82 5.14
N LYS A 6 -23.42 7.76 5.83
CA LYS A 6 -24.80 7.51 6.28
C LYS A 6 -25.24 8.50 7.35
N THR A 7 -24.38 8.77 8.32
CA THR A 7 -24.63 9.72 9.40
C THR A 7 -24.15 11.12 9.09
N ARG A 8 -23.37 11.31 8.02
CA ARG A 8 -22.66 12.53 7.64
C ARG A 8 -21.70 13.04 8.72
N ARG A 9 -21.25 12.14 9.58
CA ARG A 9 -20.28 12.48 10.61
C ARG A 9 -18.86 12.37 10.04
N ILE A 10 -18.10 13.43 10.14
CA ILE A 10 -16.66 13.42 9.89
C ILE A 10 -15.99 12.80 11.12
N LEU A 11 -15.23 11.73 10.88
CA LEU A 11 -14.50 11.01 11.92
C LEU A 11 -13.06 11.49 11.99
N ASP A 12 -12.47 11.84 10.84
CA ASP A 12 -11.12 12.37 10.71
C ASP A 12 -10.96 13.12 9.38
N GLU A 13 -10.33 14.27 9.41
CA GLU A 13 -10.08 15.09 8.22
C GLU A 13 -8.69 14.85 7.62
N ASP A 14 -7.72 14.37 8.42
CA ASP A 14 -6.32 14.26 8.01
C ASP A 14 -5.87 12.80 7.81
N GLN A 15 -6.44 12.16 6.80
CA GLN A 15 -6.06 10.82 6.36
C GLN A 15 -4.99 10.88 5.26
N CYS A 16 -3.92 10.09 5.43
CA CYS A 16 -2.84 9.98 4.46
C CYS A 16 -2.89 8.62 3.76
N PRO A 17 -3.17 8.56 2.44
CA PRO A 17 -3.21 7.31 1.69
C PRO A 17 -1.82 6.68 1.62
N GLN A 18 -1.75 5.36 1.76
CA GLN A 18 -0.50 4.60 1.83
C GLN A 18 -0.49 3.37 0.92
N GLY A 19 -1.46 2.49 1.04
CA GLY A 19 -1.53 1.24 0.29
C GLY A 19 -2.61 1.26 -0.79
N LEU A 20 -2.36 0.55 -1.87
CA LEU A 20 -3.26 0.36 -3.00
C LEU A 20 -3.27 -1.10 -3.43
N CYS A 21 -4.45 -1.69 -3.57
CA CYS A 21 -4.60 -3.01 -4.17
C CYS A 21 -5.83 -3.05 -5.08
N LEU A 22 -5.66 -3.55 -6.29
CA LEU A 22 -6.74 -3.79 -7.23
C LEU A 22 -7.06 -5.29 -7.29
N THR A 23 -8.29 -5.63 -6.97
CA THR A 23 -8.79 -7.00 -7.09
C THR A 23 -9.72 -7.13 -8.30
N LYS A 24 -10.23 -8.32 -8.57
CA LYS A 24 -11.25 -8.51 -9.62
C LYS A 24 -12.52 -7.68 -9.38
N ASP A 25 -12.86 -7.41 -8.11
CA ASP A 25 -14.11 -6.76 -7.71
C ASP A 25 -13.90 -5.35 -7.16
N PHE A 26 -12.76 -5.07 -6.48
CA PHE A 26 -12.56 -3.89 -5.66
C PHE A 26 -11.29 -3.12 -5.98
N ILE A 27 -11.32 -1.82 -5.68
CA ILE A 27 -10.15 -0.99 -5.42
C ILE A 27 -10.09 -0.81 -3.90
N LEU A 28 -8.97 -1.18 -3.31
CA LEU A 28 -8.68 -1.07 -1.89
C LEU A 28 -7.61 0.00 -1.68
N VAL A 29 -7.88 0.94 -0.78
CA VAL A 29 -6.91 1.99 -0.43
C VAL A 29 -6.79 2.04 1.08
N THR A 30 -5.58 1.88 1.62
CA THR A 30 -5.34 2.13 3.03
C THR A 30 -4.90 3.57 3.26
N ALA A 31 -5.27 4.11 4.41
CA ALA A 31 -4.80 5.41 4.87
C ALA A 31 -4.67 5.42 6.39
N TYR A 32 -3.63 6.08 6.90
CA TYR A 32 -3.50 6.32 8.32
C TYR A 32 -3.99 7.71 8.69
N SER A 33 -4.44 7.87 9.94
CA SER A 33 -4.72 9.18 10.52
C SER A 33 -3.44 9.83 11.03
N CYS A 34 -3.30 11.13 10.85
CA CYS A 34 -2.26 11.90 11.51
C CYS A 34 -2.50 12.03 13.02
N ASP A 35 -3.72 11.82 13.48
CA ASP A 35 -4.06 11.64 14.89
C ASP A 35 -4.01 10.14 15.24
N TRP A 36 -3.00 9.77 16.04
CA TRP A 36 -2.78 8.37 16.45
C TRP A 36 -3.88 7.79 17.35
N ASP A 37 -4.75 8.63 17.91
CA ASP A 37 -5.93 8.16 18.65
C ASP A 37 -7.09 7.76 17.75
N VAL A 38 -7.02 8.07 16.46
CA VAL A 38 -8.01 7.71 15.46
C VAL A 38 -7.61 6.40 14.78
N LEU A 39 -8.59 5.59 14.40
CA LEU A 39 -8.35 4.37 13.63
C LEU A 39 -7.85 4.71 12.22
N GLY A 40 -6.89 3.98 11.73
CA GLY A 40 -6.59 3.98 10.30
C GLY A 40 -7.74 3.41 9.48
N SER A 41 -7.72 3.61 8.19
CA SER A 41 -8.83 3.28 7.29
C SER A 41 -8.41 2.31 6.18
N LEU A 42 -9.29 1.37 5.87
CA LEU A 42 -9.32 0.66 4.60
C LEU A 42 -10.57 1.10 3.85
N TYR A 43 -10.38 1.84 2.76
CA TYR A 43 -11.44 2.27 1.87
C TYR A 43 -11.74 1.21 0.83
N LEU A 44 -13.01 0.89 0.65
CA LEU A 44 -13.51 -0.08 -0.30
C LEU A 44 -14.31 0.63 -1.40
N PHE A 45 -13.88 0.45 -2.66
CA PHE A 45 -14.56 0.94 -3.84
C PHE A 45 -14.87 -0.21 -4.81
N ASP A 46 -16.01 -0.12 -5.51
CA ASP A 46 -16.28 -1.00 -6.65
C ASP A 46 -15.27 -0.72 -7.78
N ARG A 47 -14.58 -1.75 -8.25
CA ARG A 47 -13.51 -1.55 -9.22
C ARG A 47 -14.00 -1.05 -10.58
N LYS A 48 -15.20 -1.43 -11.02
CA LYS A 48 -15.72 -1.09 -12.35
C LYS A 48 -16.30 0.30 -12.40
N SER A 49 -17.07 0.67 -11.40
CA SER A 49 -17.76 1.95 -11.34
C SER A 49 -16.96 3.04 -10.60
N GLY A 50 -16.00 2.66 -9.77
CA GLY A 50 -15.33 3.56 -8.83
C GLY A 50 -16.24 3.99 -7.67
N GLU A 51 -17.42 3.39 -7.52
CA GLU A 51 -18.37 3.74 -6.45
C GLU A 51 -17.77 3.39 -5.09
N TYR A 52 -17.83 4.35 -4.16
CA TYR A 52 -17.47 4.11 -2.76
C TYR A 52 -18.50 3.16 -2.11
N LEU A 53 -18.01 2.12 -1.42
CA LEU A 53 -18.82 1.09 -0.79
C LEU A 53 -18.81 1.16 0.72
N ALA A 54 -17.63 1.28 1.34
CA ALA A 54 -17.49 1.32 2.79
C ALA A 54 -16.09 1.80 3.21
N THR A 55 -15.96 2.20 4.47
CA THR A 55 -14.67 2.35 5.15
C THR A 55 -14.60 1.40 6.35
N LEU A 56 -13.55 0.58 6.40
CA LEU A 56 -13.27 -0.29 7.54
C LEU A 56 -12.23 0.39 8.43
N GLY A 57 -12.58 0.58 9.70
CA GLY A 57 -11.65 1.05 10.72
C GLY A 57 -10.67 -0.06 11.10
N MET A 58 -9.39 0.22 10.91
CA MET A 58 -8.27 -0.67 11.20
C MET A 58 -7.73 -0.42 12.60
N LYS A 59 -6.71 -1.17 13.03
CA LYS A 59 -6.09 -0.91 14.34
C LYS A 59 -5.42 0.48 14.38
N ARG A 60 -5.34 1.03 15.58
CA ARG A 60 -4.62 2.29 15.86
C ARG A 60 -3.11 2.11 15.75
N ASN A 61 -2.40 3.21 15.69
CA ASN A 61 -0.93 3.27 15.72
C ASN A 61 -0.30 2.44 14.60
N SER A 62 -0.88 2.52 13.41
CA SER A 62 -0.35 1.87 12.22
C SER A 62 -0.36 2.82 11.04
N HIS A 63 0.76 2.88 10.32
CA HIS A 63 0.82 3.59 9.03
C HIS A 63 0.01 2.92 7.93
N LEU A 64 -0.39 1.65 8.11
CA LEU A 64 -1.09 0.86 7.10
C LEU A 64 -0.37 0.92 5.73
N GLY A 65 0.97 0.83 5.75
CA GLY A 65 1.86 1.21 4.65
C GLY A 65 1.71 0.43 3.35
N GLY A 66 0.90 -0.63 3.33
CA GLY A 66 0.62 -1.38 2.11
C GLY A 66 -0.55 -2.34 2.30
N VAL A 67 -1.21 -2.69 1.20
CA VAL A 67 -2.31 -3.66 1.15
C VAL A 67 -2.18 -4.57 -0.06
N ALA A 68 -2.36 -5.88 0.13
CA ALA A 68 -2.33 -6.88 -0.93
C ALA A 68 -3.48 -7.89 -0.78
N CYS A 69 -3.86 -8.55 -1.88
CA CYS A 69 -4.89 -9.58 -1.88
C CYS A 69 -4.36 -10.88 -2.48
N ASP A 70 -4.46 -11.99 -1.74
CA ASP A 70 -4.08 -13.33 -2.20
C ASP A 70 -5.24 -14.09 -2.88
N GLY A 71 -6.36 -13.40 -3.12
CA GLY A 71 -7.60 -13.96 -3.66
C GLY A 71 -8.55 -14.54 -2.62
N LYS A 72 -8.08 -14.81 -1.42
CA LYS A 72 -8.88 -15.32 -0.28
C LYS A 72 -8.88 -14.34 0.89
N ASN A 73 -7.78 -13.64 1.08
CA ASN A 73 -7.57 -12.69 2.16
C ASN A 73 -7.01 -11.39 1.62
N VAL A 74 -7.31 -10.31 2.32
CA VAL A 74 -6.64 -9.02 2.20
C VAL A 74 -5.67 -8.90 3.36
N TRP A 75 -4.42 -8.54 3.03
CA TRP A 75 -3.30 -8.42 3.94
C TRP A 75 -2.85 -6.96 4.02
N ILE A 76 -2.67 -6.44 5.22
CA ILE A 76 -2.36 -5.03 5.47
C ILE A 76 -1.14 -4.94 6.40
N CYS A 77 -0.20 -4.08 6.06
CA CYS A 77 1.00 -3.85 6.85
C CYS A 77 0.69 -3.13 8.17
N HIS A 78 1.15 -3.68 9.29
CA HIS A 78 1.20 -2.99 10.58
C HIS A 78 2.66 -2.87 11.04
N SER A 79 3.30 -1.76 10.67
CA SER A 79 4.75 -1.57 10.82
C SER A 79 5.23 -1.62 12.26
N ASP A 80 4.51 -0.97 13.19
CA ASP A 80 4.96 -0.82 14.57
C ASP A 80 4.95 -2.13 15.36
N ASN A 81 4.06 -3.06 14.98
CA ASN A 81 3.97 -4.37 15.61
C ASN A 81 4.71 -5.48 14.86
N SER A 82 5.30 -5.18 13.69
CA SER A 82 5.88 -6.17 12.79
C SER A 82 4.90 -7.31 12.48
N THR A 83 3.69 -6.94 12.07
CA THR A 83 2.62 -7.89 11.72
C THR A 83 1.99 -7.54 10.38
N LEU A 84 1.40 -8.56 9.75
CA LEU A 84 0.40 -8.39 8.70
C LEU A 84 -0.99 -8.65 9.30
N GLU A 85 -1.90 -7.73 9.09
CA GLU A 85 -3.30 -7.87 9.48
C GLU A 85 -4.08 -8.54 8.35
N ARG A 86 -5.00 -9.44 8.68
CA ARG A 86 -5.76 -10.24 7.74
C ARG A 86 -7.25 -9.95 7.82
N ILE A 87 -7.85 -9.70 6.67
CA ILE A 87 -9.30 -9.62 6.49
C ILE A 87 -9.71 -10.68 5.46
N PRO A 88 -10.67 -11.57 5.74
CA PRO A 88 -11.20 -12.49 4.74
C PRO A 88 -11.81 -11.71 3.55
N TYR A 89 -11.43 -12.05 2.32
CA TYR A 89 -11.95 -11.38 1.12
C TYR A 89 -13.48 -11.50 1.02
N GLN A 90 -14.02 -12.64 1.45
CA GLN A 90 -15.47 -12.87 1.46
C GLN A 90 -16.24 -11.84 2.30
N MET A 91 -15.66 -11.35 3.40
CA MET A 91 -16.24 -10.27 4.20
C MET A 91 -16.45 -9.00 3.37
N LEU A 92 -15.47 -8.64 2.53
CA LEU A 92 -15.60 -7.48 1.63
C LEU A 92 -16.69 -7.69 0.58
N VAL A 93 -16.82 -8.92 0.06
CA VAL A 93 -17.87 -9.28 -0.90
C VAL A 93 -19.27 -9.16 -0.28
N GLU A 94 -19.42 -9.54 0.97
CA GLU A 94 -20.69 -9.41 1.70
C GLU A 94 -21.04 -7.95 1.98
N LEU A 95 -20.07 -7.18 2.47
CA LEU A 95 -20.24 -5.73 2.67
C LEU A 95 -20.60 -5.00 1.37
N ALA A 96 -19.97 -5.37 0.26
CA ALA A 96 -20.26 -4.76 -1.04
C ALA A 96 -21.70 -5.01 -1.51
N LYS A 97 -22.32 -6.15 -1.16
CA LYS A 97 -23.73 -6.44 -1.47
C LYS A 97 -24.69 -5.51 -0.73
N GLU A 98 -24.37 -5.18 0.49
CA GLU A 98 -25.18 -4.30 1.34
C GLU A 98 -24.95 -2.82 1.02
N LYS A 99 -23.76 -2.48 0.46
CA LYS A 99 -23.33 -1.11 0.14
C LYS A 99 -23.63 -0.11 1.25
N PRO A 100 -23.15 -0.36 2.46
CA PRO A 100 -23.55 0.39 3.65
C PRO A 100 -23.16 1.87 3.56
N LYS A 101 -22.11 2.23 2.78
CA LYS A 101 -21.56 3.59 2.68
C LYS A 101 -21.32 4.22 4.05
N GLU A 102 -20.85 3.42 4.99
CA GLU A 102 -20.63 3.81 6.38
C GLU A 102 -19.23 3.38 6.85
N PHE A 103 -18.86 3.88 8.01
CA PHE A 103 -17.66 3.46 8.72
C PHE A 103 -17.97 2.25 9.60
N ILE A 104 -17.15 1.21 9.48
CA ILE A 104 -17.29 -0.05 10.22
C ILE A 104 -16.02 -0.28 11.04
N ASP A 105 -16.11 -0.23 12.36
CA ASP A 105 -14.96 -0.53 13.23
C ASP A 105 -14.66 -2.03 13.23
N CYS A 106 -13.57 -2.40 12.54
CA CYS A 106 -13.07 -3.78 12.46
C CYS A 106 -11.87 -4.02 13.39
N SER A 107 -11.41 -3.03 14.14
CA SER A 107 -10.15 -3.07 14.89
C SER A 107 -10.04 -4.23 15.87
N LYS A 108 -11.16 -4.70 16.41
CA LYS A 108 -11.21 -5.81 17.39
C LYS A 108 -11.30 -7.20 16.76
N SER A 109 -11.70 -7.30 15.49
CA SER A 109 -11.92 -8.58 14.79
C SER A 109 -10.79 -8.96 13.83
N ILE A 110 -9.81 -8.09 13.64
CA ILE A 110 -8.70 -8.30 12.71
C ILE A 110 -7.67 -9.24 13.35
N GLU A 111 -7.36 -10.31 12.65
CA GLU A 111 -6.27 -11.21 12.99
C GLU A 111 -4.94 -10.62 12.54
N ALA A 112 -3.88 -10.82 13.34
CA ALA A 112 -2.56 -10.32 13.05
C ALA A 112 -1.53 -11.46 13.09
N PHE A 113 -0.67 -11.52 12.08
CA PHE A 113 0.37 -12.53 11.92
C PHE A 113 1.74 -11.87 11.93
N ARG A 114 2.65 -12.39 12.76
CA ARG A 114 4.01 -11.85 12.86
C ARG A 114 4.81 -12.10 11.59
N VAL A 115 5.59 -11.09 11.20
CA VAL A 115 6.63 -11.15 10.17
C VAL A 115 7.98 -10.77 10.77
N LYS A 116 9.05 -11.20 10.11
CA LYS A 116 10.42 -10.99 10.59
C LYS A 116 10.91 -9.55 10.43
N ASN A 117 10.50 -8.92 9.34
CA ASN A 117 10.86 -7.55 9.04
C ASN A 117 9.73 -6.57 9.42
N ARG A 118 10.07 -5.30 9.59
CA ARG A 118 9.08 -4.23 9.78
C ARG A 118 8.35 -3.99 8.44
N PRO A 119 7.06 -4.33 8.31
CA PRO A 119 6.35 -4.24 7.04
C PRO A 119 5.98 -2.78 6.73
N SER A 120 6.48 -2.25 5.63
CA SER A 120 6.20 -0.88 5.16
C SER A 120 5.40 -0.87 3.87
N CYS A 121 5.60 -1.85 2.98
CA CYS A 121 4.78 -2.10 1.81
C CYS A 121 4.68 -3.59 1.53
N ILE A 122 3.67 -4.00 0.76
CA ILE A 122 3.36 -5.40 0.50
C ILE A 122 2.73 -5.57 -0.88
N THR A 123 3.09 -6.65 -1.57
CA THR A 123 2.36 -7.12 -2.76
C THR A 123 2.22 -8.63 -2.73
N TYR A 124 1.28 -9.17 -3.50
CA TYR A 124 1.11 -10.60 -3.68
C TYR A 124 1.49 -11.02 -5.09
N HIS A 125 2.44 -11.94 -5.19
CA HIS A 125 2.90 -12.46 -6.47
C HIS A 125 3.39 -13.91 -6.33
N ASP A 126 3.05 -14.75 -7.29
CA ASP A 126 3.48 -16.17 -7.36
C ASP A 126 3.26 -16.94 -6.06
N GLY A 127 2.05 -16.82 -5.49
CA GLY A 127 1.67 -17.56 -4.28
C GLY A 127 2.34 -17.09 -2.99
N LYS A 128 2.98 -15.91 -2.99
CA LYS A 128 3.72 -15.34 -1.87
C LYS A 128 3.32 -13.89 -1.62
N LEU A 129 3.35 -13.51 -0.36
CA LEU A 129 3.29 -12.11 0.08
C LEU A 129 4.73 -11.58 0.13
N TRP A 130 5.02 -10.54 -0.63
CA TRP A 130 6.31 -9.86 -0.67
C TRP A 130 6.25 -8.60 0.16
N VAL A 131 7.03 -8.56 1.23
CA VAL A 131 6.99 -7.51 2.25
C VAL A 131 8.31 -6.80 2.31
N ALA A 132 8.33 -5.49 2.07
CA ALA A 132 9.54 -4.68 2.20
C ALA A 132 9.53 -3.85 3.49
N THR A 133 10.73 -3.57 3.97
CA THR A 133 10.98 -2.60 5.04
C THR A 133 11.51 -1.32 4.44
N GLU A 134 10.85 -0.22 4.73
CA GLU A 134 11.35 1.10 4.39
C GLU A 134 12.56 1.45 5.28
N ASN A 135 13.57 2.08 4.68
CA ASN A 135 14.72 2.66 5.38
C ASN A 135 15.24 3.85 4.57
N ASP A 136 15.40 4.99 5.20
CA ASP A 136 15.77 6.24 4.54
C ASP A 136 17.18 6.26 3.96
N PHE A 137 18.12 5.59 4.59
CA PHE A 137 19.55 5.77 4.30
C PHE A 137 20.25 4.49 3.88
N LEU A 138 19.83 3.36 4.42
CA LEU A 138 20.51 2.07 4.24
C LEU A 138 19.69 1.15 3.33
N LYS A 139 20.38 0.23 2.65
CA LYS A 139 19.73 -0.88 1.98
C LYS A 139 18.89 -1.67 2.97
N SER A 140 17.73 -2.09 2.55
CA SER A 140 16.76 -2.80 3.36
C SER A 140 16.49 -4.20 2.82
N LYS A 141 15.51 -4.87 3.39
CA LYS A 141 15.13 -6.22 3.01
C LYS A 141 13.70 -6.25 2.48
N MET A 142 13.53 -7.01 1.43
CA MET A 142 12.25 -7.52 0.95
C MET A 142 12.23 -9.02 1.24
N ILE A 143 11.23 -9.47 1.97
CA ILE A 143 11.09 -10.88 2.40
C ILE A 143 9.78 -11.41 1.86
N SER A 144 9.78 -12.59 1.29
CA SER A 144 8.56 -13.27 0.87
C SER A 144 8.06 -14.24 1.95
N TYR A 145 6.74 -14.31 2.08
CA TYR A 145 6.05 -15.18 3.01
C TYR A 145 4.98 -15.99 2.31
N ARG A 146 4.81 -17.24 2.73
CA ARG A 146 3.68 -18.07 2.33
C ARG A 146 2.77 -18.31 3.52
N PHE A 147 1.48 -18.04 3.35
CA PHE A 147 0.49 -18.33 4.38
C PHE A 147 0.09 -19.80 4.30
N GLN A 148 0.44 -20.58 5.32
CA GLN A 148 0.18 -22.00 5.43
C GLN A 148 -0.06 -22.38 6.89
N GLU A 149 -0.99 -23.30 7.14
CA GLU A 149 -1.24 -23.82 8.51
C GLU A 149 -1.49 -22.70 9.54
N ASN A 150 -2.17 -21.63 9.11
CA ASN A 150 -2.47 -20.44 9.90
C ASN A 150 -1.21 -19.66 10.38
N GLU A 151 -0.12 -19.74 9.62
CA GLU A 151 1.14 -19.02 9.87
C GLU A 151 1.71 -18.41 8.60
N LEU A 152 2.52 -17.37 8.75
CA LEU A 152 3.34 -16.79 7.69
C LEU A 152 4.74 -17.37 7.75
N LYS A 153 5.04 -18.31 6.85
CA LYS A 153 6.37 -18.95 6.74
C LYS A 153 7.26 -18.13 5.81
N GLU A 154 8.43 -17.69 6.32
CA GLU A 154 9.46 -17.01 5.52
C GLU A 154 9.98 -17.93 4.43
N MET A 155 10.13 -17.40 3.20
CA MET A 155 10.63 -18.13 2.04
C MET A 155 11.95 -17.52 1.54
N ASP A 156 11.90 -16.39 0.86
CA ASP A 156 13.05 -15.77 0.20
C ASP A 156 13.33 -14.39 0.80
N SER A 157 14.58 -13.92 0.67
CA SER A 157 14.98 -12.58 1.13
C SER A 157 15.91 -11.92 0.12
N TYR A 158 15.57 -10.70 -0.28
CA TYR A 158 16.35 -9.88 -1.21
C TYR A 158 16.76 -8.57 -0.55
N THR A 159 17.93 -8.07 -0.97
CA THR A 159 18.37 -6.72 -0.57
C THR A 159 17.82 -5.71 -1.56
N ILE A 160 17.13 -4.71 -1.06
CA ILE A 160 16.53 -3.64 -1.86
C ILE A 160 17.18 -2.27 -1.58
N PRO A 161 17.08 -1.29 -2.49
CA PRO A 161 17.57 0.06 -2.23
C PRO A 161 16.83 0.70 -1.04
N PRO A 162 17.37 1.79 -0.46
CA PRO A 162 16.66 2.57 0.53
C PRO A 162 15.41 3.25 -0.06
N LYS A 163 14.49 3.65 0.80
CA LYS A 163 13.31 4.48 0.50
C LYS A 163 12.25 3.81 -0.37
N VAL A 164 12.21 2.47 -0.34
CA VAL A 164 11.15 1.73 -1.03
C VAL A 164 9.84 1.88 -0.28
N GLN A 165 8.81 2.34 -1.01
CA GLN A 165 7.45 2.57 -0.52
C GLN A 165 6.42 1.68 -1.22
N GLY A 166 6.75 1.08 -2.35
CA GLY A 166 5.85 0.19 -3.07
C GLY A 166 6.61 -0.83 -3.91
N ILE A 167 5.99 -1.99 -4.12
CA ILE A 167 6.53 -3.12 -4.88
C ILE A 167 5.46 -3.63 -5.82
N ALA A 168 5.83 -3.92 -7.07
CA ALA A 168 4.97 -4.67 -7.97
C ALA A 168 5.80 -5.61 -8.85
N PHE A 169 5.17 -6.71 -9.28
CA PHE A 169 5.77 -7.70 -10.17
C PHE A 169 4.93 -7.81 -11.44
N ALA A 170 5.57 -7.76 -12.60
CA ALA A 170 4.92 -8.04 -13.86
C ALA A 170 5.06 -9.52 -14.25
N ASP A 171 4.12 -10.00 -15.06
CA ASP A 171 4.10 -11.39 -15.54
C ASP A 171 5.34 -11.75 -16.41
N ASP A 172 6.01 -10.75 -16.97
CA ASP A 172 7.27 -10.91 -17.73
C ASP A 172 8.52 -11.02 -16.85
N GLY A 173 8.35 -11.02 -15.53
CA GLY A 173 9.42 -11.16 -14.53
C GLY A 173 10.03 -9.84 -14.06
N ARG A 174 9.65 -8.70 -14.65
CA ARG A 174 10.13 -7.38 -14.17
C ARG A 174 9.66 -7.08 -12.76
N VAL A 175 10.54 -6.42 -12.01
CA VAL A 175 10.27 -5.94 -10.65
C VAL A 175 10.26 -4.42 -10.64
N PHE A 176 9.21 -3.85 -10.09
CA PHE A 176 9.00 -2.42 -9.98
C PHE A 176 9.09 -2.00 -8.51
N LEU A 177 9.91 -0.99 -8.22
CA LEU A 177 10.05 -0.43 -6.87
C LEU A 177 9.76 1.08 -6.93
N SER A 178 8.80 1.54 -6.15
CA SER A 178 8.61 2.97 -5.86
C SER A 178 9.59 3.38 -4.79
N THR A 179 10.33 4.47 -5.02
CA THR A 179 11.24 5.03 -4.01
C THR A 179 10.96 6.51 -3.84
N SER A 180 10.72 6.93 -2.59
CA SER A 180 10.32 8.30 -2.23
C SER A 180 11.06 8.79 -0.99
N LEU A 181 11.30 10.08 -0.90
CA LEU A 181 11.85 10.74 0.28
C LEU A 181 11.34 12.16 0.41
N GLY A 182 10.32 12.31 1.23
CA GLY A 182 9.80 13.61 1.62
C GLY A 182 9.10 14.36 0.50
N ARG A 183 8.72 15.60 0.78
CA ARG A 183 7.72 16.39 0.04
C ARG A 183 8.28 17.17 -1.13
N THR A 184 9.59 17.41 -1.13
CA THR A 184 10.24 18.33 -2.06
C THR A 184 11.25 17.67 -2.99
N LYS A 185 11.49 16.37 -2.81
CA LYS A 185 12.38 15.59 -3.65
C LYS A 185 11.58 14.67 -4.56
N SER A 186 11.98 14.61 -5.82
CA SER A 186 11.39 13.67 -6.78
C SER A 186 11.43 12.24 -6.25
N SER A 187 10.35 11.53 -6.45
CA SER A 187 10.27 10.08 -6.30
C SER A 187 10.77 9.39 -7.57
N PHE A 188 11.04 8.10 -7.50
CA PHE A 188 11.51 7.35 -8.65
C PHE A 188 10.85 5.98 -8.73
N LEU A 189 10.35 5.64 -9.91
CA LEU A 189 10.04 4.27 -10.28
C LEU A 189 11.32 3.60 -10.78
N ARG A 190 11.74 2.53 -10.10
CA ARG A 190 12.92 1.73 -10.47
C ARG A 190 12.45 0.39 -11.01
N ILE A 191 12.89 0.06 -12.21
CA ILE A 191 12.48 -1.16 -12.91
C ILE A 191 13.70 -2.06 -13.03
N TYR A 192 13.57 -3.31 -12.60
CA TYR A 192 14.58 -4.35 -12.69
C TYR A 192 14.08 -5.46 -13.62
N HIS A 193 14.98 -6.07 -14.38
CA HIS A 193 14.60 -7.12 -15.33
C HIS A 193 14.19 -8.44 -14.65
N SER A 194 14.59 -8.65 -13.39
CA SER A 194 14.18 -9.80 -12.59
C SER A 194 14.43 -9.57 -11.09
N LEU A 195 13.96 -10.48 -10.25
CA LEU A 195 14.26 -10.53 -8.81
C LEU A 195 15.76 -10.71 -8.54
N GLU A 196 16.45 -11.54 -9.32
CA GLU A 196 17.88 -11.82 -9.17
C GLU A 196 18.72 -10.56 -9.35
N ALA A 197 18.27 -9.66 -10.23
CA ALA A 197 18.94 -8.38 -10.47
C ALA A 197 19.08 -7.51 -9.20
N LEU A 198 18.23 -7.71 -8.20
CA LEU A 198 18.34 -7.03 -6.90
C LEU A 198 19.57 -7.46 -6.10
N ASN A 199 20.09 -8.66 -6.34
CA ASN A 199 21.30 -9.21 -5.67
C ASN A 199 22.59 -8.98 -6.46
N GLU A 200 22.52 -8.43 -7.68
CA GLU A 200 23.71 -8.12 -8.49
C GLU A 200 24.58 -7.02 -7.84
N LYS A 201 25.86 -7.03 -8.15
CA LYS A 201 26.83 -6.02 -7.66
C LYS A 201 27.56 -5.38 -8.83
N PRO A 202 27.33 -4.09 -9.12
CA PRO A 202 26.41 -3.17 -8.44
C PRO A 202 24.96 -3.42 -8.83
N THR A 203 24.03 -3.32 -7.87
CA THR A 203 22.59 -3.35 -8.13
C THR A 203 22.19 -2.10 -8.93
N LYS A 204 21.76 -2.28 -10.18
CA LYS A 204 21.31 -1.17 -11.04
C LYS A 204 19.93 -1.50 -11.63
N PRO A 205 18.96 -0.59 -11.57
CA PRO A 205 17.72 -0.76 -12.32
C PRO A 205 18.03 -0.67 -13.81
N MET A 206 17.29 -1.43 -14.63
CA MET A 206 17.35 -1.30 -16.09
C MET A 206 16.78 0.06 -16.55
N GLN A 207 15.83 0.58 -15.79
CA GLN A 207 15.22 1.89 -16.02
C GLN A 207 14.92 2.58 -14.70
N LYS A 208 15.02 3.91 -14.70
CA LYS A 208 14.66 4.78 -13.59
C LYS A 208 13.86 5.95 -14.12
N VAL A 209 12.57 6.00 -13.76
CA VAL A 209 11.65 7.05 -14.18
C VAL A 209 11.44 8.02 -13.02
N GLU A 210 11.60 9.30 -13.27
CA GLU A 210 11.33 10.34 -12.28
C GLU A 210 9.83 10.57 -12.15
N MET A 211 9.37 10.72 -10.90
CA MET A 211 7.98 10.94 -10.54
C MET A 211 7.86 12.13 -9.58
N PRO A 212 6.68 12.73 -9.45
CA PRO A 212 6.39 13.69 -8.38
C PRO A 212 6.74 13.14 -7.00
N PRO A 213 7.04 14.01 -6.01
CA PRO A 213 7.28 13.58 -4.63
C PRO A 213 6.15 12.76 -4.03
N CYS A 214 6.46 12.02 -2.96
CA CYS A 214 5.48 11.27 -2.16
C CYS A 214 4.82 10.11 -2.90
N SER A 215 5.50 9.44 -3.85
CA SER A 215 4.98 8.18 -4.39
C SER A 215 5.04 7.08 -3.33
N GLU A 216 3.97 6.34 -3.20
CA GLU A 216 3.79 5.25 -2.24
C GLU A 216 3.63 3.91 -2.98
N GLU A 217 2.51 3.25 -2.83
CA GLU A 217 2.27 1.91 -3.31
C GLU A 217 2.17 1.82 -4.84
N LEU A 218 2.59 0.68 -5.34
CA LEU A 218 2.48 0.25 -6.73
C LEU A 218 1.57 -0.97 -6.82
N GLU A 219 0.69 -0.98 -7.81
CA GLU A 219 -0.13 -2.15 -8.10
C GLU A 219 -0.14 -2.43 -9.60
N ILE A 220 0.11 -3.66 -10.00
CA ILE A 220 -0.06 -4.12 -11.37
C ILE A 220 -1.37 -4.89 -11.48
N PHE A 221 -2.27 -4.39 -12.33
CA PHE A 221 -3.51 -5.07 -12.66
C PHE A 221 -3.70 -5.15 -14.18
N GLY A 222 -3.66 -6.36 -14.71
CA GLY A 222 -3.64 -6.60 -16.15
C GLY A 222 -2.38 -6.02 -16.79
N GLN A 223 -2.53 -5.17 -17.79
CA GLN A 223 -1.41 -4.53 -18.50
C GLN A 223 -1.09 -3.11 -18.00
N ASN A 224 -1.56 -2.76 -16.82
CA ASN A 224 -1.40 -1.42 -16.29
C ASN A 224 -0.69 -1.44 -14.93
N LEU A 225 0.19 -0.47 -14.73
CA LEU A 225 0.76 -0.12 -13.45
C LEU A 225 0.00 1.07 -12.87
N TYR A 226 -0.46 0.92 -11.64
CA TYR A 226 -1.12 1.97 -10.86
C TYR A 226 -0.18 2.45 -9.77
N ILE A 227 -0.13 3.76 -9.57
CA ILE A 227 0.77 4.42 -8.62
C ILE A 227 -0.06 5.30 -7.70
N LEU A 228 0.04 5.06 -6.40
CA LEU A 228 -0.58 5.88 -5.36
C LEU A 228 0.43 6.92 -4.85
N PHE A 229 -0.06 8.10 -4.47
CA PHE A 229 0.74 9.17 -3.87
C PHE A 229 0.12 9.61 -2.55
N GLU A 230 0.91 9.64 -1.48
CA GLU A 230 0.44 10.14 -0.18
C GLU A 230 0.25 11.67 -0.16
N SER A 231 0.73 12.37 -1.20
CA SER A 231 0.59 13.82 -1.33
C SER A 231 -0.85 14.31 -1.46
N ALA A 232 -1.83 13.40 -1.66
CA ALA A 232 -3.25 13.69 -1.53
C ALA A 232 -3.68 13.96 -0.07
N GLY A 233 -2.92 13.50 0.93
CA GLY A 233 -3.19 13.78 2.34
C GLY A 233 -3.04 15.26 2.68
N GLN A 234 -3.93 15.79 3.51
CA GLN A 234 -4.02 17.22 3.80
C GLN A 234 -2.69 17.79 4.33
N LYS A 235 -1.98 17.07 5.18
CA LYS A 235 -0.67 17.50 5.69
C LYS A 235 0.39 17.72 4.59
N TYR A 236 0.27 17.02 3.45
CA TYR A 236 1.17 17.18 2.30
C TYR A 236 0.63 18.20 1.29
N TYR A 237 -0.67 18.26 1.14
CA TYR A 237 -1.34 19.14 0.20
C TYR A 237 -1.37 20.59 0.71
N GLU A 238 -1.72 20.78 1.99
CA GLU A 238 -1.88 22.10 2.63
C GLU A 238 -0.75 22.43 3.62
N GLY A 239 0.09 21.47 3.99
CA GLY A 239 1.17 21.67 4.96
C GLY A 239 0.68 21.83 6.40
N THR A 240 -0.43 21.20 6.76
CA THR A 240 -1.10 21.35 8.08
C THR A 240 -0.22 20.96 9.27
N ASP A 241 0.80 20.12 9.08
CA ASP A 241 1.77 19.74 10.11
C ASP A 241 2.96 20.69 10.25
N GLY A 242 2.95 21.85 9.58
CA GLY A 242 3.97 22.87 9.64
C GLY A 242 5.26 22.58 8.87
N LYS A 243 5.33 21.46 8.11
CA LYS A 243 6.51 21.08 7.32
C LYS A 243 6.47 21.55 5.86
N GLY A 244 5.44 22.35 5.52
CA GLY A 244 5.21 22.86 4.18
C GLY A 244 4.53 21.85 3.24
N ASN A 245 4.16 22.31 2.06
CA ASN A 245 3.43 21.53 1.07
C ASN A 245 4.35 20.59 0.30
N SER A 246 3.80 19.54 -0.26
CA SER A 246 4.47 18.74 -1.28
C SER A 246 4.60 19.54 -2.58
N LEU A 247 5.70 19.38 -3.29
CA LEU A 247 5.83 19.87 -4.66
C LEU A 247 4.99 18.98 -5.58
N SER A 248 4.08 19.60 -6.35
CA SER A 248 3.18 18.90 -7.29
C SER A 248 2.35 17.79 -6.61
N PRO A 249 1.53 18.10 -5.62
CA PRO A 249 0.69 17.11 -4.96
C PRO A 249 -0.30 16.48 -5.94
N LEU A 250 -0.54 15.18 -5.81
CA LEU A 250 -1.41 14.39 -6.67
C LEU A 250 -2.57 13.79 -5.87
N GLU A 251 -3.80 14.13 -6.24
CA GLU A 251 -5.03 13.61 -5.64
C GLU A 251 -5.61 12.40 -6.39
N LYS A 252 -4.86 11.88 -7.38
CA LYS A 252 -5.33 10.82 -8.27
C LYS A 252 -4.35 9.66 -8.25
N ILE A 253 -4.87 8.44 -8.35
CA ILE A 253 -4.09 7.26 -8.70
C ILE A 253 -3.69 7.38 -10.17
N ILE A 254 -2.39 7.35 -10.44
CA ILE A 254 -1.85 7.42 -11.80
C ILE A 254 -1.85 6.02 -12.39
N CYS A 255 -2.35 5.89 -13.62
CA CYS A 255 -2.35 4.63 -14.37
C CYS A 255 -1.50 4.78 -15.63
N ILE A 256 -0.53 3.90 -15.80
CA ILE A 256 0.33 3.84 -17.00
C ILE A 256 0.36 2.41 -17.56
N ARG A 257 0.46 2.28 -18.88
CA ARG A 257 0.60 0.96 -19.52
C ARG A 257 2.01 0.40 -19.31
N LEU A 258 2.12 -0.87 -18.96
CA LEU A 258 3.41 -1.56 -18.74
C LEU A 258 4.32 -1.56 -19.98
N GLN A 259 3.75 -1.46 -21.18
CA GLN A 259 4.52 -1.36 -22.44
C GLN A 259 5.18 0.02 -22.62
N SER A 260 4.78 1.02 -21.85
CA SER A 260 5.29 2.39 -21.94
C SER A 260 6.45 2.65 -20.97
N VAL A 261 6.81 1.65 -20.14
CA VAL A 261 7.85 1.72 -19.12
C VAL A 261 8.70 0.47 -19.10
#